data_c39abe0fbb16b7df7b5860bf16ad25ca
#
_entry.id   c39abe0fbb16b7df7b5860bf16ad25ca
#
_cell.length_a   1.000
_cell.length_b   1.000
_cell.length_c   1.000
_cell.angle_alpha   90.00
_cell.angle_beta   90.00
_cell.angle_gamma   90.00
#
_symmetry.space_group_name_H-M   'P 1'
#
loop_
_entity.id
_entity.type
_entity.pdbx_description
1 polymer ?
#
loop_
_entity_poly.entity_id
_entity_poly.type
_entity_poly.pdbx_seq_one_letter_code
_entity_poly.pdbx_strand_id
1 'polypeptide(L)'
;PVMRAIGVLGVAAVAPFVLGERLGPSAMLGVGLVVAALLVLTRDAQRSVDANGRVGADFPPKALAWTVLAGVITSGYVLADAQGARSGGAASSAAGGPLAYGLAVSVTNALAMSWVSRGVGAPWALLARHWRLVLPVSSASMLSYLLILWVFTRAPVAPAAALRDTSAVFAMLIAVVWLKERLRPRRWLALALVIA
;
A
#
# COMPACT_ATOMS: atom_id res chain seq x y z
N PRO A 1 9.73 -1.40 -1.41
CA PRO A 1 9.67 0.08 -1.41
C PRO A 1 9.56 0.67 -2.81
N VAL A 2 10.38 0.23 -3.83
CA VAL A 2 10.34 0.76 -5.21
C VAL A 2 8.93 0.67 -5.80
N MET A 3 8.29 -0.48 -5.73
CA MET A 3 6.93 -0.71 -6.23
C MET A 3 5.93 0.30 -5.64
N ARG A 4 6.03 0.58 -4.32
CA ARG A 4 5.16 1.55 -3.66
C ARG A 4 5.42 2.98 -4.14
N ALA A 5 6.69 3.37 -4.31
CA ALA A 5 7.03 4.68 -4.85
C ALA A 5 6.47 4.88 -6.27
N ILE A 6 6.60 3.87 -7.13
CA ILE A 6 6.01 3.88 -8.48
C ILE A 6 4.48 3.95 -8.39
N GLY A 7 3.87 3.20 -7.46
CA GLY A 7 2.43 3.22 -7.22
C GLY A 7 1.91 4.62 -6.87
N VAL A 8 2.56 5.29 -5.90
CA VAL A 8 2.17 6.65 -5.47
C VAL A 8 2.37 7.67 -6.60
N LEU A 9 3.50 7.60 -7.31
CA LEU A 9 3.76 8.46 -8.47
C LEU A 9 2.74 8.24 -9.59
N GLY A 10 2.41 6.98 -9.88
CA GLY A 10 1.42 6.64 -10.89
C GLY A 10 0.03 7.16 -10.54
N VAL A 11 -0.39 7.03 -9.29
CA VAL A 11 -1.66 7.61 -8.81
C VAL A 11 -1.61 9.14 -8.94
N ALA A 12 -0.55 9.80 -8.48
CA ALA A 12 -0.42 11.25 -8.55
C ALA A 12 -0.44 11.79 -9.99
N ALA A 13 0.16 11.05 -10.92
CA ALA A 13 0.19 11.43 -12.34
C ALA A 13 -1.16 11.21 -13.04
N VAL A 14 -1.89 10.15 -12.70
CA VAL A 14 -3.10 9.72 -13.42
C VAL A 14 -4.40 10.22 -12.78
N ALA A 15 -4.43 10.43 -11.45
CA ALA A 15 -5.62 10.90 -10.73
C ALA A 15 -6.22 12.22 -11.29
N PRO A 16 -5.43 13.23 -11.71
CA PRO A 16 -5.98 14.44 -12.32
C PRO A 16 -6.78 14.18 -13.59
N PHE A 17 -6.36 13.21 -14.39
CA PHE A 17 -7.00 12.88 -15.68
C PHE A 17 -8.22 11.97 -15.52
N VAL A 18 -8.13 10.99 -14.62
CA VAL A 18 -9.19 9.99 -14.44
C VAL A 18 -10.28 10.46 -13.48
N LEU A 19 -9.89 11.14 -12.41
CA LEU A 19 -10.78 11.59 -11.34
C LEU A 19 -11.09 13.09 -11.37
N GLY A 20 -10.47 13.84 -12.28
CA GLY A 20 -10.62 15.29 -12.37
C GLY A 20 -10.08 16.04 -11.15
N GLU A 21 -9.18 15.44 -10.37
CA GLU A 21 -8.63 16.02 -9.16
C GLU A 21 -7.58 17.08 -9.48
N ARG A 22 -7.69 18.24 -8.84
CA ARG A 22 -6.62 19.26 -8.86
C ARG A 22 -5.77 19.12 -7.61
N LEU A 23 -4.51 18.70 -7.78
CA LEU A 23 -3.55 18.64 -6.69
C LEU A 23 -3.03 20.06 -6.40
N GLY A 24 -3.25 20.53 -5.19
CA GLY A 24 -2.65 21.78 -4.72
C GLY A 24 -1.13 21.63 -4.53
N PRO A 25 -0.38 22.76 -4.50
CA PRO A 25 1.09 22.73 -4.35
C PRO A 25 1.56 21.99 -3.08
N SER A 26 0.83 22.14 -1.98
CA SER A 26 1.12 21.46 -0.71
C SER A 26 0.96 19.95 -0.82
N ALA A 27 -0.08 19.48 -1.53
CA ALA A 27 -0.29 18.05 -1.78
C ALA A 27 0.80 17.47 -2.68
N MET A 28 1.25 18.21 -3.70
CA MET A 28 2.37 17.80 -4.55
C MET A 28 3.68 17.69 -3.75
N LEU A 29 3.95 18.64 -2.85
CA LEU A 29 5.11 18.58 -1.96
C LEU A 29 5.05 17.36 -1.04
N GLY A 30 3.91 17.09 -0.39
CA GLY A 30 3.72 15.93 0.47
C GLY A 30 3.93 14.60 -0.27
N VAL A 31 3.34 14.44 -1.45
CA VAL A 31 3.56 13.27 -2.31
C VAL A 31 5.04 13.13 -2.69
N GLY A 32 5.70 14.22 -3.05
CA GLY A 32 7.13 14.25 -3.38
C GLY A 32 8.01 13.80 -2.22
N LEU A 33 7.74 14.27 -1.01
CA LEU A 33 8.46 13.88 0.21
C LEU A 33 8.31 12.39 0.53
N VAL A 34 7.07 11.86 0.44
CA VAL A 34 6.83 10.42 0.66
C VAL A 34 7.54 9.57 -0.39
N VAL A 35 7.52 9.97 -1.65
CA VAL A 35 8.25 9.26 -2.72
C VAL A 35 9.76 9.31 -2.47
N ALA A 36 10.30 10.46 -2.08
CA ALA A 36 11.72 10.59 -1.73
C ALA A 36 12.09 9.65 -0.56
N ALA A 37 11.28 9.61 0.49
CA ALA A 37 11.47 8.71 1.62
C ALA A 37 11.47 7.23 1.19
N LEU A 38 10.52 6.82 0.36
CA LEU A 38 10.43 5.45 -0.17
C LEU A 38 11.65 5.10 -1.04
N LEU A 39 12.17 6.04 -1.83
CA LEU A 39 13.40 5.84 -2.62
C LEU A 39 14.63 5.71 -1.74
N VAL A 40 14.75 6.51 -0.67
CA VAL A 40 15.83 6.38 0.31
C VAL A 40 15.79 5.00 0.99
N LEU A 41 14.62 4.55 1.42
CA LEU A 41 14.43 3.22 2.01
C LEU A 41 14.80 2.10 1.03
N THR A 42 14.50 2.29 -0.25
CA THR A 42 14.86 1.33 -1.30
C THR A 42 16.35 1.20 -1.45
N ARG A 43 17.06 2.34 -1.53
CA ARG A 43 18.53 2.36 -1.67
C ARG A 43 19.23 1.75 -0.46
N ASP A 44 18.66 1.91 0.74
CA ASP A 44 19.21 1.30 1.95
C ASP A 44 18.98 -0.23 1.95
N ALA A 45 17.81 -0.69 1.51
CA ALA A 45 17.51 -2.11 1.38
C ALA A 45 18.41 -2.82 0.35
N GLN A 46 18.74 -2.15 -0.75
CA GLN A 46 19.66 -2.68 -1.78
C GLN A 46 21.12 -2.79 -1.31
N ARG A 47 21.53 -1.97 -0.34
CA ARG A 47 22.86 -1.97 0.23
C ARG A 47 23.01 -2.85 1.46
N SER A 48 21.98 -3.55 1.88
CA SER A 48 22.09 -4.58 2.91
C SER A 48 22.91 -5.73 2.34
N VAL A 49 24.02 -6.01 3.02
CA VAL A 49 24.94 -7.10 2.68
C VAL A 49 24.21 -8.42 2.88
N ASP A 50 24.18 -9.28 1.88
CA ASP A 50 23.72 -10.66 2.02
C ASP A 50 24.54 -11.38 3.11
N ALA A 51 23.95 -12.42 3.70
CA ALA A 51 24.64 -13.28 4.69
C ALA A 51 26.01 -13.81 4.21
N ASN A 52 26.28 -13.73 2.90
CA ASN A 52 27.53 -14.12 2.25
C ASN A 52 28.49 -12.94 1.98
N GLY A 53 28.26 -11.75 2.57
CA GLY A 53 29.15 -10.61 2.42
C GLY A 53 29.10 -9.90 1.05
N ARG A 54 28.17 -10.23 0.17
CA ARG A 54 28.03 -9.55 -1.13
C ARG A 54 27.23 -8.28 -1.00
N VAL A 55 27.83 -7.17 -1.37
CA VAL A 55 27.19 -5.85 -1.45
C VAL A 55 26.48 -5.75 -2.80
N GLY A 56 25.15 -5.64 -2.75
CA GLY A 56 24.35 -5.32 -3.93
C GLY A 56 24.26 -6.45 -4.94
N ALA A 57 23.20 -7.23 -4.91
CA ALA A 57 22.81 -7.94 -6.09
C ALA A 57 22.42 -6.89 -7.15
N ASP A 58 23.10 -6.91 -8.29
CA ASP A 58 22.62 -6.24 -9.50
C ASP A 58 21.18 -6.67 -9.71
N PHE A 59 20.25 -5.71 -9.66
CA PHE A 59 18.84 -6.03 -9.92
C PHE A 59 18.76 -6.53 -11.36
N PRO A 60 18.46 -7.80 -11.60
CA PRO A 60 18.34 -8.29 -12.96
C PRO A 60 17.24 -7.46 -13.66
N PRO A 61 17.43 -7.07 -14.93
CA PRO A 61 16.49 -6.20 -15.65
C PRO A 61 15.06 -6.76 -15.64
N LYS A 62 14.91 -8.08 -15.58
CA LYS A 62 13.62 -8.75 -15.40
C LYS A 62 12.95 -8.41 -14.06
N ALA A 63 13.70 -8.38 -12.95
CA ALA A 63 13.14 -8.02 -11.65
C ALA A 63 12.72 -6.56 -11.60
N LEU A 64 13.46 -5.65 -12.24
CA LEU A 64 13.07 -4.26 -12.38
C LEU A 64 11.78 -4.12 -13.20
N ALA A 65 11.66 -4.81 -14.33
CA ALA A 65 10.47 -4.81 -15.16
C ALA A 65 9.23 -5.29 -14.38
N TRP A 66 9.35 -6.39 -13.62
CA TRP A 66 8.27 -6.88 -12.75
C TRP A 66 7.90 -5.88 -11.64
N THR A 67 8.89 -5.20 -11.07
CA THR A 67 8.66 -4.18 -10.04
C THR A 67 7.91 -2.97 -10.60
N VAL A 68 8.28 -2.51 -11.79
CA VAL A 68 7.60 -1.42 -12.49
C VAL A 68 6.17 -1.84 -12.84
N LEU A 69 5.99 -3.01 -13.43
CA LEU A 69 4.67 -3.55 -13.78
C LEU A 69 3.77 -3.65 -12.53
N ALA A 70 4.29 -4.18 -11.43
CA ALA A 70 3.55 -4.26 -10.18
C ALA A 70 3.18 -2.87 -9.64
N GLY A 71 4.05 -1.86 -9.78
CA GLY A 71 3.76 -0.48 -9.40
C GLY A 71 2.64 0.14 -10.27
N VAL A 72 2.66 -0.09 -11.57
CA VAL A 72 1.61 0.36 -12.50
C VAL A 72 0.27 -0.30 -12.18
N ILE A 73 0.25 -1.61 -11.96
CA ILE A 73 -0.96 -2.35 -11.57
C ILE A 73 -1.49 -1.81 -10.23
N THR A 74 -0.59 -1.54 -9.28
CA THR A 74 -0.96 -0.94 -7.99
C THR A 74 -1.62 0.43 -8.15
N SER A 75 -1.09 1.29 -9.03
CA SER A 75 -1.72 2.57 -9.35
C SER A 75 -3.11 2.38 -9.94
N GLY A 76 -3.26 1.45 -10.86
CA GLY A 76 -4.54 1.13 -11.51
C GLY A 76 -5.60 0.68 -10.50
N TYR A 77 -5.26 -0.23 -9.61
CA TYR A 77 -6.24 -0.70 -8.63
C TYR A 77 -6.63 0.39 -7.61
N VAL A 78 -5.68 1.25 -7.18
CA VAL A 78 -6.00 2.37 -6.28
C VAL A 78 -6.97 3.35 -6.92
N LEU A 79 -6.78 3.65 -8.21
CA LEU A 79 -7.70 4.52 -8.96
C LEU A 79 -9.06 3.88 -9.16
N ALA A 80 -9.11 2.57 -9.45
CA ALA A 80 -10.36 1.81 -9.56
C ALA A 80 -11.10 1.76 -8.22
N ASP A 81 -10.39 1.56 -7.11
CA ASP A 81 -10.95 1.59 -5.76
C ASP A 81 -11.55 2.96 -5.43
N ALA A 82 -10.84 4.04 -5.77
CA ALA A 82 -11.31 5.39 -5.54
C ALA A 82 -12.57 5.70 -6.37
N GLN A 83 -12.60 5.29 -7.64
CA GLN A 83 -13.75 5.46 -8.52
C GLN A 83 -14.94 4.61 -8.05
N GLY A 84 -14.70 3.35 -7.69
CA GLY A 84 -15.73 2.45 -7.18
C GLY A 84 -16.33 2.92 -5.86
N ALA A 85 -15.51 3.42 -4.94
CA ALA A 85 -15.99 3.99 -3.69
C ALA A 85 -16.85 5.25 -3.89
N ARG A 86 -16.51 6.09 -4.89
CA ARG A 86 -17.25 7.32 -5.21
C ARG A 86 -18.55 7.05 -5.98
N SER A 87 -18.56 6.10 -6.89
CA SER A 87 -19.73 5.78 -7.71
C SER A 87 -20.87 5.17 -6.90
N GLY A 88 -20.57 4.42 -5.84
CA GLY A 88 -21.57 3.85 -4.93
C GLY A 88 -22.28 4.88 -4.05
N GLY A 89 -21.73 6.11 -3.92
CA GLY A 89 -22.29 7.16 -3.07
C GLY A 89 -23.49 7.90 -3.67
N ALA A 90 -23.75 7.78 -4.96
CA ALA A 90 -24.86 8.46 -5.63
C ALA A 90 -26.24 7.82 -5.31
N ALA A 91 -26.28 6.58 -4.86
CA ALA A 91 -27.52 5.81 -4.63
C ALA A 91 -27.80 5.49 -3.16
N SER A 92 -26.91 5.84 -2.21
CA SER A 92 -27.05 5.46 -0.80
C SER A 92 -26.41 6.53 0.12
N SER A 93 -26.74 6.43 1.42
CA SER A 93 -26.13 7.30 2.46
C SER A 93 -24.59 7.37 2.30
N ALA A 94 -24.00 8.51 2.66
CA ALA A 94 -22.57 8.83 2.49
C ALA A 94 -21.57 7.76 2.97
N ALA A 95 -21.99 6.80 3.78
CA ALA A 95 -21.21 5.66 4.24
C ALA A 95 -21.49 4.37 3.45
N GLY A 96 -22.64 4.27 2.78
CA GLY A 96 -23.09 3.03 2.13
C GLY A 96 -22.26 2.66 0.89
N GLY A 97 -21.85 3.64 0.09
CA GLY A 97 -21.09 3.40 -1.12
C GLY A 97 -19.72 2.73 -0.88
N PRO A 98 -18.84 3.30 -0.06
CA PRO A 98 -17.54 2.69 0.27
C PRO A 98 -17.65 1.32 0.93
N LEU A 99 -18.66 1.13 1.81
CA LEU A 99 -18.89 -0.15 2.47
C LEU A 99 -19.33 -1.22 1.47
N ALA A 100 -20.35 -0.93 0.66
CA ALA A 100 -20.86 -1.88 -0.33
C ALA A 100 -19.78 -2.28 -1.34
N TYR A 101 -19.03 -1.28 -1.85
CA TYR A 101 -17.92 -1.53 -2.76
C TYR A 101 -16.82 -2.36 -2.09
N GLY A 102 -16.38 -1.98 -0.89
CA GLY A 102 -15.32 -2.68 -0.16
C GLY A 102 -15.69 -4.12 0.20
N LEU A 103 -16.95 -4.37 0.57
CA LEU A 103 -17.45 -5.73 0.81
C LEU A 103 -17.49 -6.55 -0.49
N ALA A 104 -17.99 -5.98 -1.58
CA ALA A 104 -18.03 -6.67 -2.88
C ALA A 104 -16.63 -7.05 -3.36
N VAL A 105 -15.66 -6.13 -3.30
CA VAL A 105 -14.27 -6.40 -3.66
C VAL A 105 -13.64 -7.45 -2.75
N SER A 106 -13.91 -7.39 -1.44
CA SER A 106 -13.37 -8.36 -0.47
C SER A 106 -13.91 -9.76 -0.71
N VAL A 107 -15.21 -9.89 -0.99
CA VAL A 107 -15.83 -11.18 -1.32
C VAL A 107 -15.29 -11.73 -2.63
N THR A 108 -15.18 -10.89 -3.66
CA THR A 108 -14.64 -11.29 -4.97
C THR A 108 -13.20 -11.76 -4.84
N ASN A 109 -12.37 -11.02 -4.08
CA ASN A 109 -10.99 -11.38 -3.84
C ASN A 109 -10.86 -12.68 -3.02
N ALA A 110 -11.71 -12.88 -2.02
CA ALA A 110 -11.75 -14.12 -1.24
C ALA A 110 -12.12 -15.33 -2.11
N LEU A 111 -13.12 -15.17 -3.00
CA LEU A 111 -13.50 -16.22 -3.95
C LEU A 111 -12.37 -16.53 -4.94
N ALA A 112 -11.74 -15.51 -5.52
CA ALA A 112 -10.62 -15.67 -6.44
C ALA A 112 -9.44 -16.38 -5.77
N MET A 113 -9.07 -15.96 -4.56
CA MET A 113 -7.99 -16.59 -3.79
C MET A 113 -8.34 -18.02 -3.39
N SER A 114 -9.58 -18.28 -2.99
CA SER A 114 -10.04 -19.64 -2.69
C SER A 114 -9.98 -20.56 -3.92
N TRP A 115 -10.26 -19.99 -5.09
CA TRP A 115 -10.14 -20.72 -6.35
C TRP A 115 -8.69 -21.07 -6.67
N VAL A 116 -7.79 -20.09 -6.62
CA VAL A 116 -6.35 -20.27 -6.93
C VAL A 116 -5.69 -21.21 -5.93
N SER A 117 -6.05 -21.16 -4.65
CA SER A 117 -5.44 -21.96 -3.58
C SER A 117 -5.94 -23.40 -3.51
N ARG A 118 -6.93 -23.79 -4.32
CA ARG A 118 -7.48 -25.18 -4.30
C ARG A 118 -6.43 -26.27 -4.45
N GLY A 119 -5.34 -26.01 -5.17
CA GLY A 119 -4.25 -26.96 -5.40
C GLY A 119 -3.18 -27.00 -4.31
N VAL A 120 -3.17 -26.07 -3.36
CA VAL A 120 -2.09 -25.90 -2.36
C VAL A 120 -2.45 -26.49 -0.99
N GLY A 121 -3.72 -26.85 -0.77
CA GLY A 121 -4.22 -27.40 0.48
C GLY A 121 -5.55 -26.81 0.90
N ALA A 122 -6.10 -27.26 2.03
CA ALA A 122 -7.37 -26.77 2.54
C ALA A 122 -7.14 -25.49 3.39
N PRO A 123 -7.38 -24.29 2.85
CA PRO A 123 -7.17 -23.03 3.58
C PRO A 123 -8.04 -22.95 4.84
N TRP A 124 -9.18 -23.62 4.84
CA TRP A 124 -10.10 -23.69 5.96
C TRP A 124 -9.53 -24.43 7.18
N ALA A 125 -8.70 -25.45 6.97
CA ALA A 125 -8.02 -26.15 8.06
C ALA A 125 -6.97 -25.26 8.76
N LEU A 126 -6.24 -24.44 7.99
CA LEU A 126 -5.30 -23.46 8.54
C LEU A 126 -6.03 -22.35 9.27
N LEU A 127 -7.15 -21.86 8.75
CA LEU A 127 -8.00 -20.88 9.40
C LEU A 127 -8.53 -21.40 10.73
N ALA A 128 -9.08 -22.62 10.76
CA ALA A 128 -9.59 -23.24 11.97
C ALA A 128 -8.49 -23.45 13.03
N ARG A 129 -7.27 -23.76 12.60
CA ARG A 129 -6.14 -23.96 13.51
C ARG A 129 -5.61 -22.66 14.12
N HIS A 130 -5.64 -21.54 13.38
CA HIS A 130 -5.04 -20.27 13.78
C HIS A 130 -6.04 -19.13 13.92
N TRP A 131 -7.31 -19.42 14.12
CA TRP A 131 -8.40 -18.44 14.12
C TRP A 131 -8.17 -17.26 15.08
N ARG A 132 -7.54 -17.51 16.25
CA ARG A 132 -7.23 -16.48 17.26
C ARG A 132 -6.28 -15.40 16.76
N LEU A 133 -5.43 -15.71 15.79
CA LEU A 133 -4.52 -14.76 15.16
C LEU A 133 -5.14 -14.18 13.87
N VAL A 134 -5.80 -15.03 13.12
CA VAL A 134 -6.34 -14.65 11.80
C VAL A 134 -7.50 -13.66 11.94
N LEU A 135 -8.42 -13.88 12.88
CA LEU A 135 -9.57 -12.99 13.05
C LEU A 135 -9.19 -11.54 13.37
N PRO A 136 -8.36 -11.22 14.39
CA PRO A 136 -8.03 -9.84 14.68
C PRO A 136 -7.21 -9.19 13.56
N VAL A 137 -6.30 -9.93 12.91
CA VAL A 137 -5.50 -9.40 11.81
C VAL A 137 -6.39 -9.11 10.59
N SER A 138 -7.29 -10.02 10.23
CA SER A 138 -8.21 -9.84 9.10
C SER A 138 -9.19 -8.70 9.37
N SER A 139 -9.73 -8.60 10.59
CA SER A 139 -10.64 -7.53 10.98
C SER A 139 -9.95 -6.16 10.93
N ALA A 140 -8.72 -6.06 11.45
CA ALA A 140 -7.93 -4.84 11.39
C ALA A 140 -7.60 -4.43 9.94
N SER A 141 -7.25 -5.41 9.10
CA SER A 141 -6.97 -5.18 7.68
C SER A 141 -8.21 -4.71 6.93
N MET A 142 -9.36 -5.35 7.19
CA MET A 142 -10.64 -4.96 6.59
C MET A 142 -11.05 -3.56 7.01
N LEU A 143 -10.94 -3.25 8.30
CA LEU A 143 -11.24 -1.92 8.82
C LEU A 143 -10.34 -0.86 8.19
N SER A 144 -9.04 -1.13 8.10
CA SER A 144 -8.08 -0.23 7.44
C SER A 144 -8.43 0.00 5.96
N TYR A 145 -8.85 -1.05 5.25
CA TYR A 145 -9.27 -0.95 3.85
C TYR A 145 -10.56 -0.12 3.69
N LEU A 146 -11.56 -0.35 4.53
CA LEU A 146 -12.79 0.43 4.50
C LEU A 146 -12.57 1.90 4.85
N LEU A 147 -11.67 2.18 5.80
CA LEU A 147 -11.30 3.54 6.15
C LEU A 147 -10.65 4.28 4.98
N ILE A 148 -9.73 3.66 4.26
CA ILE A 148 -9.10 4.31 3.10
C ILE A 148 -10.11 4.53 1.97
N LEU A 149 -11.03 3.61 1.72
CA LEU A 149 -12.10 3.79 0.75
C LEU A 149 -13.00 4.97 1.13
N TRP A 150 -13.33 5.09 2.41
CA TRP A 150 -14.09 6.23 2.92
C TRP A 150 -13.34 7.55 2.73
N VAL A 151 -12.03 7.58 3.01
CA VAL A 151 -11.17 8.76 2.77
C VAL A 151 -11.15 9.14 1.30
N PHE A 152 -11.09 8.18 0.37
CA PHE A 152 -11.13 8.46 -1.06
C PHE A 152 -12.41 9.14 -1.54
N THR A 153 -13.49 9.05 -0.79
CA THR A 153 -14.73 9.81 -1.08
C THR A 153 -14.70 11.26 -0.57
N ARG A 154 -13.76 11.60 0.34
CA ARG A 154 -13.71 12.89 1.03
C ARG A 154 -12.46 13.71 0.70
N ALA A 155 -11.39 13.07 0.22
CA ALA A 155 -10.10 13.70 -0.02
C ALA A 155 -9.53 13.28 -1.38
N PRO A 156 -8.59 14.06 -1.94
CA PRO A 156 -7.86 13.68 -3.15
C PRO A 156 -7.13 12.35 -2.93
N VAL A 157 -7.14 11.50 -3.96
CA VAL A 157 -6.65 10.11 -3.85
C VAL A 157 -5.13 10.05 -3.68
N ALA A 158 -4.39 10.93 -4.39
CA ALA A 158 -2.93 10.88 -4.35
C ALA A 158 -2.34 11.17 -2.95
N PRO A 159 -2.71 12.25 -2.23
CA PRO A 159 -2.25 12.45 -0.85
C PRO A 159 -2.75 11.37 0.12
N ALA A 160 -3.99 10.89 -0.05
CA ALA A 160 -4.51 9.82 0.79
C ALA A 160 -3.74 8.49 0.61
N ALA A 161 -3.39 8.14 -0.63
CA ALA A 161 -2.56 6.98 -0.94
C ALA A 161 -1.13 7.16 -0.38
N ALA A 162 -0.53 8.34 -0.53
CA ALA A 162 0.76 8.66 0.03
C ALA A 162 0.77 8.53 1.57
N LEU A 163 -0.24 9.08 2.24
CA LEU A 163 -0.40 8.97 3.68
C LEU A 163 -0.57 7.52 4.14
N ARG A 164 -1.31 6.69 3.41
CA ARG A 164 -1.42 5.25 3.69
C ARG A 164 -0.05 4.57 3.65
N ASP A 165 0.80 4.93 2.71
CA ASP A 165 2.12 4.31 2.56
C ASP A 165 3.11 4.72 3.66
N THR A 166 2.82 5.78 4.45
CA THR A 166 3.57 6.10 5.67
C THR A 166 3.49 4.99 6.72
N SER A 167 2.52 4.07 6.61
CA SER A 167 2.44 2.88 7.46
C SER A 167 3.73 2.05 7.47
N ALA A 168 4.53 2.09 6.41
CA ALA A 168 5.85 1.46 6.36
C ALA A 168 6.82 2.05 7.40
N VAL A 169 6.67 3.33 7.73
CA VAL A 169 7.46 4.02 8.75
C VAL A 169 7.08 3.53 10.15
N PHE A 170 5.77 3.41 10.42
CA PHE A 170 5.29 2.86 11.69
C PHE A 170 5.72 1.41 11.87
N ALA A 171 5.66 0.59 10.81
CA ALA A 171 6.18 -0.78 10.85
C ALA A 171 7.67 -0.82 11.18
N MET A 172 8.46 0.10 10.64
CA MET A 172 9.88 0.24 10.94
C MET A 172 10.13 0.70 12.39
N LEU A 173 9.34 1.64 12.91
CA LEU A 173 9.40 2.05 14.31
C LEU A 173 9.10 0.89 15.27
N ILE A 174 8.08 0.11 14.98
CA ILE A 174 7.72 -1.08 15.75
C ILE A 174 8.87 -2.10 15.73
N ALA A 175 9.48 -2.33 14.57
CA ALA A 175 10.64 -3.21 14.45
C ALA A 175 11.82 -2.75 15.33
N VAL A 176 12.08 -1.44 15.39
CA VAL A 176 13.14 -0.89 16.25
C VAL A 176 12.82 -1.03 17.73
N VAL A 177 11.61 -0.62 18.12
CA VAL A 177 11.23 -0.56 19.54
C VAL A 177 11.00 -1.96 20.10
N TRP A 178 10.34 -2.82 19.36
CA TRP A 178 9.92 -4.15 19.84
C TRP A 178 10.94 -5.24 19.51
N LEU A 179 11.47 -5.26 18.27
CA LEU A 179 12.49 -6.23 17.87
C LEU A 179 13.92 -5.79 18.21
N LYS A 180 14.10 -4.56 18.74
CA LYS A 180 15.40 -3.97 19.08
C LYS A 180 16.41 -4.01 17.91
N GLU A 181 15.91 -3.91 16.67
CA GLU A 181 16.76 -3.81 15.49
C GLU A 181 17.52 -2.49 15.48
N ARG A 182 18.82 -2.56 15.19
CA ARG A 182 19.65 -1.35 15.03
C ARG A 182 19.36 -0.70 13.68
N LEU A 183 18.77 0.50 13.71
CA LEU A 183 18.56 1.28 12.50
C LEU A 183 19.86 1.88 11.98
N ARG A 184 20.07 1.75 10.67
CA ARG A 184 21.12 2.52 9.99
C ARG A 184 20.72 4.01 9.90
N PRO A 185 21.69 4.96 9.94
CA PRO A 185 21.39 6.41 9.93
C PRO A 185 20.48 6.86 8.79
N ARG A 186 20.56 6.22 7.64
CA ARG A 186 19.72 6.52 6.47
C ARG A 186 18.23 6.22 6.67
N ARG A 187 17.90 5.26 7.52
CA ARG A 187 16.49 4.96 7.85
C ARG A 187 15.88 6.07 8.71
N TRP A 188 16.70 6.73 9.54
CA TRP A 188 16.30 7.94 10.27
C TRP A 188 16.00 9.11 9.33
N LEU A 189 16.75 9.26 8.25
CA LEU A 189 16.51 10.28 7.24
C LEU A 189 15.18 10.04 6.49
N ALA A 190 14.88 8.79 6.15
CA ALA A 190 13.59 8.44 5.56
C ALA A 190 12.42 8.73 6.52
N LEU A 191 12.60 8.47 7.82
CA LEU A 191 11.63 8.80 8.86
C LEU A 191 11.39 10.31 8.92
N ALA A 192 12.46 11.11 8.94
CA ALA A 192 12.36 12.57 8.97
C ALA A 192 11.63 13.14 7.75
N LEU A 193 11.90 12.59 6.54
CA LEU A 193 11.22 13.00 5.29
C LEU A 193 9.72 12.70 5.27
N VAL A 194 9.26 11.71 6.02
CA VAL A 194 7.82 11.38 6.11
C VAL A 194 7.10 12.26 7.13
N ILE A 195 7.82 12.75 8.15
CA ILE A 195 7.24 13.60 9.22
C ILE A 195 7.21 15.06 8.79
N ALA A 196 8.09 15.49 7.87
CA ALA A 196 8.14 16.84 7.33
C ALA A 196 7.00 17.13 6.35
#